data_0464f45a29dd81b7010675c6adeebc3a
#
_entry.id   0464f45a29dd81b7010675c6adeebc3a
#
_cell.length_a   1.000
_cell.length_b   1.000
_cell.length_c   1.000
_cell.angle_alpha   90.00
_cell.angle_beta   90.00
_cell.angle_gamma   90.00
#
_symmetry.space_group_name_H-M   'P 1'
#
loop_
_entity.id
_entity.type
_entity.pdbx_description
1 polymer ?
#
loop_
_entity_poly.entity_id
_entity_poly.type
_entity_poly.pdbx_seq_one_letter_code
_entity_poly.pdbx_strand_id
1 'polypeptide(L)'
;IITINHDFENKEETMKLYENGAYLVNVRDVVINSPEAASAVNAKTGKTDTPEDAKKQTIAYGILKNHNTSGNMEKLQIKFDKLTSHDITFVGIIQTARASGLEKFPIPYVLTNCHNSLCAVGGTINEDDHMFGLTCAKKYGGIYVPPHQAVMPQFAREMLAGGGKMILGSSSPTRYGALGTMAIGEGG
;
A
#
# COMPACT_ATOMS: atom_id res chain seq x y z
N ILE A 1 -29.70 -12.23 -4.59
CA ILE A 1 -30.37 -11.00 -5.08
C ILE A 1 -30.30 -10.03 -3.94
N ILE A 2 -29.44 -9.03 -4.03
CA ILE A 2 -29.37 -7.93 -3.07
C ILE A 2 -30.28 -6.84 -3.64
N THR A 3 -31.41 -6.62 -2.97
CA THR A 3 -32.29 -5.49 -3.30
C THR A 3 -31.72 -4.26 -2.62
N ILE A 4 -31.17 -3.33 -3.39
CA ILE A 4 -30.75 -2.02 -2.90
C ILE A 4 -32.01 -1.13 -2.98
N ASN A 5 -32.62 -0.86 -1.84
CA ASN A 5 -33.64 0.18 -1.74
C ASN A 5 -32.94 1.54 -1.80
N HIS A 6 -33.12 2.25 -2.89
CA HIS A 6 -32.75 3.64 -3.06
C HIS A 6 -33.84 4.54 -2.49
N ASP A 7 -33.84 4.73 -1.19
CA ASP A 7 -34.50 5.90 -0.59
C ASP A 7 -33.44 7.00 -0.47
N PHE A 8 -33.30 7.78 -1.55
CA PHE A 8 -32.57 9.04 -1.51
C PHE A 8 -33.42 10.09 -0.80
N GLU A 9 -33.51 10.01 0.51
CA GLU A 9 -33.72 11.22 1.30
C GLU A 9 -32.41 12.00 1.30
N ASN A 10 -32.44 13.22 0.78
CA ASN A 10 -31.37 14.22 0.84
C ASN A 10 -31.01 14.54 2.31
N LYS A 11 -30.27 13.65 2.95
CA LYS A 11 -29.43 14.04 4.08
C LYS A 11 -28.07 14.42 3.47
N GLU A 12 -27.78 15.71 3.45
CA GLU A 12 -26.41 16.18 3.34
C GLU A 12 -25.62 15.50 4.46
N GLU A 13 -24.97 14.38 4.15
CA GLU A 13 -23.96 13.79 5.03
C GLU A 13 -22.75 14.72 4.98
N THR A 14 -22.78 15.74 5.80
CA THR A 14 -21.64 16.61 6.03
C THR A 14 -20.51 15.75 6.59
N MET A 15 -19.39 15.72 5.88
CA MET A 15 -18.17 15.06 6.35
C MET A 15 -17.83 15.59 7.75
N LYS A 16 -17.71 14.69 8.73
CA LYS A 16 -17.32 15.06 10.09
C LYS A 16 -15.81 14.90 10.25
N LEU A 17 -15.17 15.99 10.66
CA LEU A 17 -13.76 15.98 11.03
C LEU A 17 -13.66 15.93 12.57
N TYR A 18 -12.78 15.08 13.07
CA TYR A 18 -12.49 14.91 14.49
C TYR A 18 -11.08 15.42 14.77
N GLU A 19 -10.94 16.69 15.11
CA GLU A 19 -9.64 17.36 15.32
C GLU A 19 -8.78 16.69 16.38
N ASN A 20 -9.40 16.19 17.43
CA ASN A 20 -8.70 15.52 18.54
C ASN A 20 -8.63 13.99 18.36
N GLY A 21 -9.02 13.49 17.20
CA GLY A 21 -9.11 12.05 16.94
C GLY A 21 -10.39 11.42 17.51
N ALA A 22 -10.54 10.13 17.26
CA ALA A 22 -11.67 9.35 17.71
C ALA A 22 -11.28 7.88 17.91
N TYR A 23 -12.00 7.18 18.78
CA TYR A 23 -11.92 5.74 18.92
C TYR A 23 -12.94 5.08 17.98
N LEU A 24 -12.51 4.06 17.27
CA LEU A 24 -13.41 3.15 16.55
C LEU A 24 -13.65 1.93 17.43
N VAL A 25 -14.86 1.83 17.97
CA VAL A 25 -15.25 0.77 18.91
C VAL A 25 -16.08 -0.29 18.17
N ASN A 26 -15.72 -1.56 18.34
CA ASN A 26 -16.41 -2.71 17.72
C ASN A 26 -16.59 -2.56 16.21
N VAL A 27 -15.63 -1.88 15.53
CA VAL A 27 -15.60 -1.66 14.06
C VAL A 27 -16.73 -0.77 13.52
N ARG A 28 -17.64 -0.26 14.38
CA ARG A 28 -18.83 0.50 13.94
C ARG A 28 -19.03 1.81 14.68
N ASP A 29 -18.78 1.82 15.96
CA ASP A 29 -19.09 2.96 16.81
C ASP A 29 -17.92 3.93 16.89
N VAL A 30 -18.18 5.18 16.63
CA VAL A 30 -17.19 6.24 16.76
C VAL A 30 -17.42 6.95 18.08
N VAL A 31 -16.39 7.00 18.94
CA VAL A 31 -16.35 7.76 20.18
C VAL A 31 -15.31 8.86 20.02
N ILE A 32 -15.75 10.12 20.08
CA ILE A 32 -14.86 11.29 19.96
C ILE A 32 -13.90 11.30 21.15
N ASN A 33 -12.63 11.58 20.89
CA ASN A 33 -11.64 11.73 21.96
C ASN A 33 -11.91 13.02 22.76
N SER A 34 -12.51 12.84 23.92
CA SER A 34 -12.85 13.88 24.90
C SER A 34 -12.48 13.39 26.29
N PRO A 35 -12.54 14.23 27.32
CA PRO A 35 -12.33 13.82 28.71
C PRO A 35 -13.21 12.63 29.15
N GLU A 36 -14.39 12.51 28.55
CA GLU A 36 -15.37 11.46 28.86
C GLU A 36 -15.18 10.21 27.98
N ALA A 37 -14.30 10.25 26.98
CA ALA A 37 -14.12 9.17 26.01
C ALA A 37 -13.78 7.84 26.66
N ALA A 38 -12.92 7.84 27.68
CA ALA A 38 -12.52 6.64 28.39
C ALA A 38 -13.72 5.94 29.04
N SER A 39 -14.64 6.68 29.62
CA SER A 39 -15.88 6.15 30.21
C SER A 39 -16.81 5.58 29.13
N ALA A 40 -16.98 6.28 28.01
CA ALA A 40 -17.81 5.84 26.90
C ALA A 40 -17.24 4.58 26.20
N VAL A 41 -15.93 4.51 26.04
CA VAL A 41 -15.24 3.31 25.51
C VAL A 41 -15.38 2.14 26.48
N ASN A 42 -15.15 2.37 27.77
CA ASN A 42 -15.31 1.36 28.80
C ASN A 42 -16.74 0.79 28.83
N ALA A 43 -17.76 1.63 28.78
CA ALA A 43 -19.16 1.20 28.75
C ALA A 43 -19.48 0.28 27.56
N LYS A 44 -18.79 0.44 26.42
CA LYS A 44 -18.99 -0.35 25.19
C LYS A 44 -18.11 -1.60 25.10
N THR A 45 -16.92 -1.58 25.71
CA THR A 45 -15.90 -2.62 25.54
C THR A 45 -15.55 -3.37 26.83
N GLY A 46 -15.89 -2.80 27.98
CA GLY A 46 -15.42 -3.26 29.30
C GLY A 46 -13.92 -2.97 29.55
N LYS A 47 -13.27 -2.18 28.69
CA LYS A 47 -11.84 -1.84 28.77
C LYS A 47 -11.65 -0.34 28.92
N THR A 48 -10.62 0.04 29.66
CA THR A 48 -10.19 1.43 29.78
C THR A 48 -8.90 1.62 29.01
N ASP A 49 -9.01 1.86 27.69
CA ASP A 49 -7.87 2.10 26.84
C ASP A 49 -7.57 3.60 26.74
N THR A 50 -6.32 3.96 26.93
CA THR A 50 -5.84 5.31 26.59
C THR A 50 -5.71 5.45 25.07
N PRO A 51 -5.63 6.69 24.51
CA PRO A 51 -5.36 6.88 23.09
C PRO A 51 -4.10 6.15 22.62
N GLU A 52 -3.06 6.09 23.44
CA GLU A 52 -1.81 5.40 23.12
C GLU A 52 -1.98 3.87 23.11
N ASP A 53 -2.81 3.33 23.96
CA ASP A 53 -3.10 1.89 23.97
C ASP A 53 -3.99 1.50 22.78
N ALA A 54 -5.00 2.30 22.48
CA ALA A 54 -5.87 2.12 21.33
C ALA A 54 -5.09 2.18 20.00
N LYS A 55 -4.14 3.10 19.87
CA LYS A 55 -3.24 3.20 18.72
C LYS A 55 -2.48 1.90 18.47
N LYS A 56 -1.98 1.25 19.52
CA LYS A 56 -1.23 -0.02 19.41
C LYS A 56 -2.10 -1.21 18.97
N GLN A 57 -3.42 -1.08 19.07
CA GLN A 57 -4.37 -2.12 18.64
C GLN A 57 -4.74 -1.99 17.15
N THR A 58 -4.28 -0.95 16.45
CA THR A 58 -4.55 -0.78 15.02
C THR A 58 -3.75 -1.76 14.16
N ILE A 59 -4.34 -2.19 13.04
CA ILE A 59 -3.67 -3.03 12.05
C ILE A 59 -2.40 -2.33 11.54
N ALA A 60 -2.48 -1.02 11.27
CA ALA A 60 -1.35 -0.22 10.79
C ALA A 60 -0.17 -0.24 11.77
N TYR A 61 -0.43 -0.05 13.07
CA TYR A 61 0.62 -0.12 14.08
C TYR A 61 1.28 -1.50 14.13
N GLY A 62 0.48 -2.56 14.09
CA GLY A 62 0.97 -3.94 14.08
C GLY A 62 1.87 -4.22 12.89
N ILE A 63 1.48 -3.80 11.69
CA ILE A 63 2.26 -3.97 10.46
C ILE A 63 3.59 -3.18 10.55
N LEU A 64 3.53 -1.91 10.92
CA LEU A 64 4.73 -1.07 11.07
C LEU A 64 5.70 -1.64 12.10
N LYS A 65 5.19 -2.07 13.26
CA LYS A 65 6.00 -2.68 14.32
C LYS A 65 6.73 -3.94 13.85
N ASN A 66 6.03 -4.81 13.11
CA ASN A 66 6.59 -6.08 12.64
C ASN A 66 7.65 -5.89 11.55
N HIS A 67 7.61 -4.79 10.81
CA HIS A 67 8.56 -4.48 9.74
C HIS A 67 9.64 -3.48 10.14
N ASN A 68 9.54 -2.93 11.35
CA ASN A 68 10.51 -1.96 11.86
C ASN A 68 11.75 -2.65 12.43
N THR A 69 12.91 -2.36 11.89
CA THR A 69 14.21 -2.89 12.32
C THR A 69 14.96 -1.97 13.29
N SER A 70 14.51 -0.72 13.46
CA SER A 70 15.15 0.24 14.36
C SER A 70 14.89 -0.02 15.83
N GLY A 71 13.82 -0.75 16.18
CA GLY A 71 13.35 -0.90 17.55
C GLY A 71 12.67 0.37 18.12
N ASN A 72 12.66 1.47 17.38
CA ASN A 72 12.05 2.74 17.79
C ASN A 72 10.85 3.08 16.92
N MET A 73 9.66 3.20 17.50
CA MET A 73 8.42 3.50 16.78
C MET A 73 8.27 4.98 16.38
N GLU A 74 9.14 5.87 16.84
CA GLU A 74 9.18 7.26 16.39
C GLU A 74 10.10 7.47 15.19
N LYS A 75 11.09 6.59 15.01
CA LYS A 75 12.03 6.59 13.87
C LYS A 75 12.06 5.21 13.25
N LEU A 76 11.15 4.98 12.33
CA LEU A 76 10.99 3.68 11.69
C LEU A 76 12.11 3.41 10.67
N GLN A 77 12.65 2.21 10.69
CA GLN A 77 13.50 1.65 9.65
C GLN A 77 12.80 0.41 9.09
N ILE A 78 12.06 0.61 8.02
CA ILE A 78 11.15 -0.41 7.49
C ILE A 78 11.86 -1.34 6.52
N LYS A 79 11.64 -2.64 6.73
CA LYS A 79 12.00 -3.69 5.78
C LYS A 79 10.74 -4.17 5.07
N PHE A 80 10.67 -3.93 3.77
CA PHE A 80 9.54 -4.35 2.94
C PHE A 80 9.59 -5.83 2.59
N ASP A 81 8.42 -6.44 2.37
CA ASP A 81 8.33 -7.83 1.92
C ASP A 81 8.49 -7.97 0.41
N LYS A 82 8.00 -6.99 -0.35
CA LYS A 82 7.94 -7.04 -1.82
C LYS A 82 8.08 -5.65 -2.41
N LEU A 83 8.64 -5.61 -3.63
CA LEU A 83 8.74 -4.41 -4.45
C LEU A 83 7.89 -4.58 -5.71
N THR A 84 7.33 -3.47 -6.20
CA THR A 84 6.62 -3.44 -7.47
C THR A 84 6.88 -2.14 -8.21
N SER A 85 6.93 -2.19 -9.53
CA SER A 85 7.07 -1.01 -10.38
C SER A 85 6.31 -1.16 -11.68
N HIS A 86 6.20 -0.07 -12.41
CA HIS A 86 5.79 -0.07 -13.81
C HIS A 86 6.96 0.29 -14.73
N ASP A 87 6.76 0.14 -16.02
CA ASP A 87 7.77 0.26 -17.07
C ASP A 87 8.60 1.55 -16.99
N ILE A 88 8.00 2.73 -16.97
CA ILE A 88 8.74 4.00 -16.96
C ILE A 88 9.66 4.13 -15.74
N THR A 89 9.13 3.92 -14.54
CA THR A 89 9.92 4.11 -13.32
C THR A 89 10.98 3.04 -13.15
N PHE A 90 10.77 1.86 -13.69
CA PHE A 90 11.72 0.76 -13.61
C PHE A 90 13.08 1.08 -14.24
N VAL A 91 13.09 1.78 -15.36
CA VAL A 91 14.34 2.15 -16.05
C VAL A 91 15.23 2.99 -15.15
N GLY A 92 14.69 4.05 -14.56
CA GLY A 92 15.43 4.92 -13.63
C GLY A 92 15.89 4.18 -12.37
N ILE A 93 15.02 3.33 -11.80
CA ILE A 93 15.35 2.52 -10.63
C ILE A 93 16.54 1.60 -10.92
N ILE A 94 16.52 0.88 -12.05
CA ILE A 94 17.61 -0.03 -12.41
C ILE A 94 18.91 0.73 -12.70
N GLN A 95 18.85 1.87 -13.36
CA GLN A 95 20.05 2.68 -13.61
C GLN A 95 20.72 3.09 -12.30
N THR A 96 19.94 3.59 -11.34
CA THR A 96 20.43 3.97 -10.01
C THR A 96 20.95 2.77 -9.23
N ALA A 97 20.19 1.67 -9.23
CA ALA A 97 20.58 0.45 -8.52
C ALA A 97 21.87 -0.17 -9.09
N ARG A 98 22.06 -0.15 -10.41
CA ARG A 98 23.31 -0.60 -11.06
C ARG A 98 24.49 0.28 -10.65
N ALA A 99 24.32 1.60 -10.65
CA ALA A 99 25.35 2.52 -10.18
C ALA A 99 25.73 2.28 -8.72
N SER A 100 24.80 1.76 -7.92
CA SER A 100 25.01 1.37 -6.51
C SER A 100 25.49 -0.07 -6.32
N GLY A 101 25.79 -0.80 -7.40
CA GLY A 101 26.35 -2.15 -7.31
C GLY A 101 25.29 -3.28 -7.21
N LEU A 102 24.08 -3.08 -7.71
CA LEU A 102 23.07 -4.14 -7.72
C LEU A 102 23.55 -5.36 -8.53
N GLU A 103 23.60 -6.51 -7.86
CA GLU A 103 23.89 -7.79 -8.48
C GLU A 103 22.60 -8.61 -8.67
N LYS A 104 21.71 -8.57 -7.67
CA LYS A 104 20.42 -9.27 -7.65
C LYS A 104 19.45 -8.56 -6.70
N PHE A 105 18.16 -8.62 -7.01
CA PHE A 105 17.15 -8.08 -6.08
C PHE A 105 17.14 -8.87 -4.77
N PRO A 106 17.24 -8.18 -3.62
CA PRO A 106 17.31 -8.85 -2.32
C PRO A 106 15.95 -9.38 -1.83
N ILE A 107 14.86 -8.86 -2.38
CA ILE A 107 13.49 -9.27 -2.08
C ILE A 107 12.68 -9.42 -3.38
N PRO A 108 11.54 -10.12 -3.37
CA PRO A 108 10.71 -10.29 -4.56
C PRO A 108 10.38 -8.94 -5.19
N TYR A 109 10.65 -8.82 -6.48
CA TYR A 109 10.39 -7.64 -7.29
C TYR A 109 9.48 -7.99 -8.45
N VAL A 110 8.45 -7.18 -8.69
CA VAL A 110 7.52 -7.35 -9.80
C VAL A 110 7.52 -6.10 -10.66
N LEU A 111 7.81 -6.28 -11.94
CA LEU A 111 7.65 -5.26 -12.97
C LEU A 111 6.39 -5.54 -13.78
N THR A 112 5.45 -4.62 -13.76
CA THR A 112 4.27 -4.63 -14.63
C THR A 112 4.40 -3.58 -15.72
N ASN A 113 4.29 -3.99 -16.98
CA ASN A 113 4.37 -3.09 -18.13
C ASN A 113 2.99 -2.50 -18.42
N CYS A 114 2.58 -1.52 -17.65
CA CYS A 114 1.20 -1.03 -17.65
C CYS A 114 1.05 0.47 -17.84
N HIS A 115 2.09 1.25 -17.68
CA HIS A 115 1.97 2.71 -17.77
C HIS A 115 1.96 3.18 -19.22
N ASN A 116 2.87 2.69 -20.01
CA ASN A 116 2.99 2.97 -21.45
C ASN A 116 2.72 1.71 -22.29
N SER A 117 1.93 0.80 -21.77
CA SER A 117 1.66 -0.49 -22.42
C SER A 117 0.76 -0.39 -23.65
N LEU A 118 0.42 0.80 -24.06
CA LEU A 118 -0.32 1.04 -25.29
C LEU A 118 0.60 0.81 -26.48
N CYS A 119 0.83 -0.43 -26.81
CA CYS A 119 1.57 -0.85 -28.01
C CYS A 119 1.00 -0.24 -29.30
N ALA A 120 -0.16 0.40 -29.21
CA ALA A 120 -0.82 1.10 -30.30
C ALA A 120 -0.35 2.54 -30.51
N VAL A 121 0.46 3.09 -29.63
CA VAL A 121 0.89 4.52 -29.73
C VAL A 121 2.04 4.72 -30.72
N GLY A 122 2.65 3.63 -31.21
CA GLY A 122 3.64 3.71 -32.27
C GLY A 122 4.97 4.36 -31.86
N GLY A 123 5.27 4.38 -30.58
CA GLY A 123 6.54 4.91 -30.05
C GLY A 123 7.53 3.79 -29.73
N THR A 124 8.74 3.87 -30.27
CA THR A 124 9.80 2.91 -29.99
C THR A 124 10.30 2.96 -28.55
N ILE A 125 10.17 4.10 -27.89
CA ILE A 125 10.63 4.32 -26.50
C ILE A 125 9.97 3.32 -25.54
N ASN A 126 8.66 3.10 -25.66
CA ASN A 126 7.93 2.19 -24.79
C ASN A 126 8.36 0.72 -24.99
N GLU A 127 8.63 0.36 -26.22
CA GLU A 127 9.11 -0.99 -26.57
C GLU A 127 10.53 -1.21 -26.06
N ASP A 128 11.38 -0.19 -26.13
CA ASP A 128 12.73 -0.20 -25.56
C ASP A 128 12.68 -0.36 -24.03
N ASP A 129 11.78 0.32 -23.35
CA ASP A 129 11.57 0.17 -21.90
C ASP A 129 11.11 -1.25 -21.56
N HIS A 130 10.22 -1.83 -22.34
CA HIS A 130 9.75 -3.21 -22.14
C HIS A 130 10.88 -4.23 -22.37
N MET A 131 11.67 -4.07 -23.42
CA MET A 131 12.82 -4.93 -23.69
C MET A 131 13.90 -4.78 -22.62
N PHE A 132 14.16 -3.55 -22.18
CA PHE A 132 15.05 -3.29 -21.06
C PHE A 132 14.57 -3.97 -19.78
N GLY A 133 13.28 -3.83 -19.44
CA GLY A 133 12.66 -4.48 -18.29
C GLY A 133 12.79 -6.00 -18.33
N LEU A 134 12.51 -6.62 -19.45
CA LEU A 134 12.65 -8.07 -19.65
C LEU A 134 14.10 -8.54 -19.45
N THR A 135 15.06 -7.85 -20.05
CA THR A 135 16.48 -8.20 -19.92
C THR A 135 16.99 -8.01 -18.50
N CYS A 136 16.56 -6.97 -17.83
CA CYS A 136 16.90 -6.71 -16.43
C CYS A 136 16.29 -7.75 -15.49
N ALA A 137 15.03 -8.13 -15.69
CA ALA A 137 14.40 -9.18 -14.91
C ALA A 137 15.14 -10.53 -15.04
N LYS A 138 15.61 -10.86 -16.23
CA LYS A 138 16.48 -12.04 -16.46
C LYS A 138 17.82 -11.93 -15.76
N LYS A 139 18.42 -10.73 -15.73
CA LYS A 139 19.76 -10.51 -15.16
C LYS A 139 19.73 -10.41 -13.65
N TYR A 140 18.83 -9.61 -13.07
CA TYR A 140 18.80 -9.27 -11.65
C TYR A 140 17.76 -10.07 -10.85
N GLY A 141 16.96 -10.89 -11.52
CA GLY A 141 15.81 -11.58 -10.96
C GLY A 141 14.55 -10.73 -11.03
N GLY A 142 13.45 -11.27 -10.51
CA GLY A 142 12.16 -10.60 -10.48
C GLY A 142 11.14 -11.24 -11.42
N ILE A 143 9.91 -10.78 -11.31
CA ILE A 143 8.77 -11.22 -12.13
C ILE A 143 8.51 -10.13 -13.17
N TYR A 144 8.54 -10.50 -14.43
CA TYR A 144 8.17 -9.63 -15.54
C TYR A 144 6.74 -9.91 -15.96
N VAL A 145 5.85 -8.95 -15.81
CA VAL A 145 4.47 -9.02 -16.28
C VAL A 145 4.38 -8.26 -17.60
N PRO A 146 4.11 -8.95 -18.71
CA PRO A 146 4.06 -8.35 -20.04
C PRO A 146 3.01 -7.25 -20.18
N PRO A 147 3.11 -6.39 -21.22
CA PRO A 147 2.06 -5.45 -21.56
C PRO A 147 0.71 -6.14 -21.75
N HIS A 148 -0.38 -5.43 -21.49
CA HIS A 148 -1.78 -5.88 -21.65
C HIS A 148 -2.24 -7.00 -20.70
N GLN A 149 -1.40 -7.47 -19.79
CA GLN A 149 -1.83 -8.52 -18.85
C GLN A 149 -2.40 -7.97 -17.55
N ALA A 150 -1.79 -6.95 -16.97
CA ALA A 150 -2.27 -6.36 -15.74
C ALA A 150 -1.75 -4.94 -15.53
N VAL A 151 -2.51 -4.14 -14.79
CA VAL A 151 -2.00 -2.90 -14.20
C VAL A 151 -1.38 -3.20 -12.83
N MET A 152 -0.34 -2.45 -12.49
CA MET A 152 0.46 -2.69 -11.28
C MET A 152 -0.36 -2.79 -9.99
N PRO A 153 -1.31 -1.85 -9.68
CA PRO A 153 -2.06 -1.95 -8.43
C PRO A 153 -3.01 -3.15 -8.39
N GLN A 154 -3.56 -3.55 -9.53
CA GLN A 154 -4.42 -4.74 -9.62
C GLN A 154 -3.61 -6.01 -9.41
N PHE A 155 -2.48 -6.15 -10.09
CA PHE A 155 -1.58 -7.28 -9.90
C PHE A 155 -1.10 -7.38 -8.45
N ALA A 156 -0.73 -6.24 -7.84
CA ALA A 156 -0.30 -6.21 -6.45
C ALA A 156 -1.40 -6.71 -5.49
N ARG A 157 -2.65 -6.30 -5.69
CA ARG A 157 -3.78 -6.76 -4.86
C ARG A 157 -4.09 -8.23 -5.03
N GLU A 158 -4.01 -8.74 -6.24
CA GLU A 158 -4.39 -10.13 -6.54
C GLU A 158 -3.28 -11.14 -6.23
N MET A 159 -2.03 -10.76 -6.44
CA MET A 159 -0.90 -11.67 -6.42
C MET A 159 0.10 -11.43 -5.29
N LEU A 160 0.15 -10.22 -4.74
CA LEU A 160 1.18 -9.85 -3.76
C LEU A 160 0.61 -9.55 -2.38
N ALA A 161 -0.62 -9.04 -2.30
CA ALA A 161 -1.25 -8.64 -1.04
C ALA A 161 -1.49 -9.83 -0.12
N GLY A 162 -1.47 -9.56 1.18
CA GLY A 162 -1.76 -10.53 2.22
C GLY A 162 -1.73 -9.87 3.60
N GLY A 163 -2.43 -10.45 4.55
CA GLY A 163 -2.53 -9.91 5.90
C GLY A 163 -1.17 -9.63 6.53
N GLY A 164 -0.98 -8.42 7.02
CA GLY A 164 0.25 -8.02 7.70
C GLY A 164 1.46 -7.78 6.79
N LYS A 165 1.31 -7.76 5.46
CA LYS A 165 2.41 -7.52 4.52
C LYS A 165 2.66 -6.04 4.27
N MET A 166 3.90 -5.71 3.87
CA MET A 166 4.30 -4.39 3.38
C MET A 166 4.85 -4.45 1.97
N ILE A 167 4.30 -3.63 1.08
CA ILE A 167 4.71 -3.52 -0.32
C ILE A 167 5.18 -2.10 -0.60
N LEU A 168 6.34 -1.96 -1.22
CA LEU A 168 6.83 -0.69 -1.76
C LEU A 168 6.68 -0.69 -3.27
N GLY A 169 6.08 0.34 -3.80
CA GLY A 169 5.93 0.53 -5.24
C GLY A 169 6.46 1.85 -5.74
N SER A 170 6.89 1.88 -6.97
CA SER A 170 7.45 3.05 -7.64
C SER A 170 6.40 4.02 -8.18
N SER A 171 5.14 3.82 -7.87
CA SER A 171 4.05 4.68 -8.35
C SER A 171 3.01 4.90 -7.27
N SER A 172 2.43 6.11 -7.25
CA SER A 172 1.36 6.47 -6.31
C SER A 172 0.18 5.49 -6.28
N PRO A 173 -0.27 4.85 -7.37
CA PRO A 173 -1.30 3.82 -7.32
C PRO A 173 -0.98 2.61 -6.43
N THR A 174 0.27 2.37 -6.07
CA THR A 174 0.66 1.31 -5.11
C THR A 174 0.02 1.50 -3.74
N ARG A 175 -0.38 2.73 -3.37
CA ARG A 175 -1.02 3.06 -2.09
C ARG A 175 -2.36 2.34 -1.85
N TYR A 176 -2.91 1.70 -2.86
CA TYR A 176 -4.09 0.85 -2.71
C TYR A 176 -3.72 -0.49 -2.08
N GLY A 177 -3.44 -0.48 -0.78
CA GLY A 177 -3.33 -1.71 -0.02
C GLY A 177 -4.64 -2.51 -0.05
N ALA A 178 -4.55 -3.82 0.11
CA ALA A 178 -5.71 -4.71 0.15
C ALA A 178 -5.47 -5.88 1.11
N LEU A 179 -6.53 -6.48 1.60
CA LEU A 179 -6.49 -7.69 2.42
C LEU A 179 -5.57 -7.55 3.66
N GLY A 180 -5.55 -6.38 4.28
CA GLY A 180 -4.69 -6.11 5.43
C GLY A 180 -3.21 -5.91 5.09
N THR A 181 -2.88 -5.58 3.84
CA THR A 181 -1.56 -5.17 3.37
C THR A 181 -1.39 -3.67 3.49
N MET A 182 -0.26 -3.22 4.00
CA MET A 182 0.15 -1.82 3.88
C MET A 182 0.99 -1.65 2.63
N ALA A 183 0.54 -0.78 1.72
CA ALA A 183 1.26 -0.48 0.50
C ALA A 183 1.65 1.00 0.44
N ILE A 184 2.91 1.26 0.14
CA ILE A 184 3.48 2.60 0.03
C ILE A 184 3.95 2.79 -1.40
N GLY A 185 3.49 3.86 -2.05
CA GLY A 185 3.87 4.21 -3.40
C GLY A 185 4.52 5.58 -3.45
N GLU A 186 5.71 5.61 -4.01
CA GLU A 186 6.49 6.83 -4.28
C GLU A 186 6.84 6.89 -5.77
N GLY A 187 7.37 8.01 -6.21
CA GLY A 187 7.97 8.12 -7.54
C GLY A 187 9.22 7.24 -7.66
N GLY A 188 9.55 6.83 -8.88
CA GLY A 188 10.75 6.06 -9.17
C GLY A 188 12.03 6.90 -9.23
#